data_232a9d09441531d11afe7356f64177b7
#
_entry.id   232a9d09441531d11afe7356f64177b7
#
_cell.length_a   1.000
_cell.length_b   1.000
_cell.length_c   1.000
_cell.angle_alpha   90.00
_cell.angle_beta   90.00
_cell.angle_gamma   90.00
#
_symmetry.space_group_name_H-M   'P 1'
#
loop_
_entity.id
_entity.type
_entity.pdbx_description
1 polymer ?
#
loop_
_entity_poly.entity_id
_entity_poly.type
_entity_poly.pdbx_seq_one_letter_code
_entity_poly.pdbx_strand_id
1 'polypeptide(L)'
;WVKNGFVFAPLFFSGRFTDVASWQLAVIAAICFCAIASMVYITNDIRDVEEDRLHPVKKNRPLAAGAMKLGAAYILAFICGMLAVVILYGLPTQCAVIAILYVSANALYTYVLKRIAIIDIFFVAFCYVLRVLMGAYALQVMVSPWIILATFTLALFLGFGKRYNEMGIANYAAHKPNLKHYSRELLDRLVTISGGAALMTYAIYAAELSADTGHVELVYTVGFVAFGLFRYMQSIHVYGQGGEPESV
;
A
#
# COMPACT_ATOMS: atom_id res chain seq x y z
N TRP A 1 9.72 -1.25 -0.30
CA TRP A 1 9.37 -1.45 -1.72
C TRP A 1 8.38 -2.62 -1.92
N VAL A 2 8.27 -3.57 -0.98
CA VAL A 2 7.36 -4.74 -1.07
C VAL A 2 5.93 -4.31 -1.44
N LYS A 3 5.43 -3.21 -0.86
CA LYS A 3 4.10 -2.65 -1.17
C LYS A 3 3.90 -2.28 -2.65
N ASN A 4 4.97 -2.02 -3.39
CA ASN A 4 4.89 -1.73 -4.82
C ASN A 4 4.68 -3.00 -5.67
N GLY A 5 4.77 -4.19 -5.05
CA GLY A 5 4.37 -5.44 -5.67
C GLY A 5 2.91 -5.45 -6.18
N PHE A 6 2.05 -4.61 -5.60
CA PHE A 6 0.67 -4.43 -6.08
C PHE A 6 0.58 -3.89 -7.53
N VAL A 7 1.65 -3.31 -8.08
CA VAL A 7 1.73 -2.92 -9.49
C VAL A 7 1.64 -4.14 -10.41
N PHE A 8 2.07 -5.32 -9.93
CA PHE A 8 1.98 -6.57 -10.69
C PHE A 8 0.60 -7.23 -10.63
N ALA A 9 -0.29 -6.81 -9.74
CA ALA A 9 -1.60 -7.43 -9.60
C ALA A 9 -2.38 -7.53 -10.93
N PRO A 10 -2.46 -6.48 -11.78
CA PRO A 10 -3.14 -6.58 -13.07
C PRO A 10 -2.54 -7.60 -14.03
N LEU A 11 -1.25 -7.87 -13.95
CA LEU A 11 -0.59 -8.89 -14.79
C LEU A 11 -1.16 -10.29 -14.51
N PHE A 12 -1.33 -10.62 -13.24
CA PHE A 12 -1.89 -11.92 -12.82
C PHE A 12 -3.39 -12.00 -13.09
N PHE A 13 -4.13 -10.96 -12.74
CA PHE A 13 -5.58 -10.95 -12.82
C PHE A 13 -6.13 -10.77 -14.25
N SER A 14 -5.31 -10.27 -15.19
CA SER A 14 -5.67 -10.23 -16.62
C SER A 14 -5.28 -11.50 -17.38
N GLY A 15 -4.72 -12.50 -16.72
CA GLY A 15 -4.23 -13.73 -17.36
C GLY A 15 -2.98 -13.56 -18.24
N ARG A 16 -2.35 -12.38 -18.23
CA ARG A 16 -1.17 -12.09 -19.08
C ARG A 16 0.16 -12.52 -18.46
N PHE A 17 0.14 -13.31 -17.41
CA PHE A 17 1.36 -13.75 -16.71
C PHE A 17 2.25 -14.70 -17.52
N THR A 18 1.77 -15.22 -18.66
CA THR A 18 2.55 -16.01 -19.61
C THR A 18 3.21 -15.17 -20.71
N ASP A 19 2.83 -13.90 -20.86
CA ASP A 19 3.33 -13.01 -21.89
C ASP A 19 4.56 -12.22 -21.43
N VAL A 20 5.70 -12.45 -22.07
CA VAL A 20 6.97 -11.79 -21.74
C VAL A 20 6.92 -10.28 -21.91
N ALA A 21 6.22 -9.77 -22.93
CA ALA A 21 6.08 -8.33 -23.16
C ALA A 21 5.29 -7.66 -22.00
N SER A 22 4.24 -8.31 -21.51
CA SER A 22 3.48 -7.85 -20.35
C SER A 22 4.34 -7.82 -19.08
N TRP A 23 5.21 -8.80 -18.85
CA TRP A 23 6.17 -8.77 -17.75
C TRP A 23 7.13 -7.59 -17.85
N GLN A 24 7.67 -7.30 -19.04
CA GLN A 24 8.56 -6.14 -19.22
C GLN A 24 7.85 -4.82 -18.85
N LEU A 25 6.63 -4.62 -19.34
CA LEU A 25 5.85 -3.43 -19.01
C LEU A 25 5.52 -3.33 -17.51
N ALA A 26 5.13 -4.43 -16.87
CA ALA A 26 4.87 -4.48 -15.44
C ALA A 26 6.11 -4.15 -14.60
N VAL A 27 7.29 -4.68 -14.97
CA VAL A 27 8.56 -4.37 -14.30
C VAL A 27 8.93 -2.90 -14.48
N ILE A 28 8.81 -2.35 -15.70
CA ILE A 28 9.07 -0.93 -15.97
C ILE A 28 8.14 -0.05 -15.12
N ALA A 29 6.85 -0.36 -15.07
CA ALA A 29 5.88 0.36 -14.24
C ALA A 29 6.20 0.25 -12.74
N ALA A 30 6.62 -0.92 -12.27
CA ALA A 30 7.02 -1.15 -10.88
C ALA A 30 8.28 -0.35 -10.52
N ILE A 31 9.29 -0.31 -11.39
CA ILE A 31 10.51 0.50 -11.20
C ILE A 31 10.13 1.99 -11.17
N CYS A 32 9.29 2.45 -12.09
CA CYS A 32 8.76 3.80 -12.10
C CYS A 32 8.08 4.15 -10.78
N PHE A 33 7.16 3.31 -10.33
CA PHE A 33 6.44 3.53 -9.07
C PHE A 33 7.36 3.48 -7.85
N CYS A 34 8.37 2.61 -7.86
CA CYS A 34 9.41 2.58 -6.82
C CYS A 34 10.21 3.89 -6.78
N ALA A 35 10.55 4.45 -7.92
CA ALA A 35 11.25 5.74 -8.00
C ALA A 35 10.38 6.88 -7.44
N ILE A 36 9.10 6.95 -7.85
CA ILE A 36 8.13 7.94 -7.32
C ILE A 36 7.95 7.79 -5.80
N ALA A 37 7.75 6.57 -5.33
CA ALA A 37 7.57 6.29 -3.91
C ALA A 37 8.81 6.65 -3.10
N SER A 38 10.01 6.35 -3.62
CA SER A 38 11.29 6.69 -2.98
C SER A 38 11.46 8.22 -2.88
N MET A 39 11.17 8.96 -3.95
CA MET A 39 11.18 10.42 -3.92
C MET A 39 10.26 10.97 -2.82
N VAL A 40 9.03 10.46 -2.74
CA VAL A 40 8.05 10.89 -1.73
C VAL A 40 8.51 10.53 -0.32
N TYR A 41 9.04 9.33 -0.08
CA TYR A 41 9.52 8.93 1.25
C TYR A 41 10.73 9.74 1.69
N ILE A 42 11.70 9.95 0.79
CA ILE A 42 12.88 10.78 1.11
C ILE A 42 12.46 12.21 1.44
N THR A 43 11.54 12.79 0.67
CA THR A 43 11.02 14.14 0.93
C THR A 43 10.30 14.22 2.28
N ASN A 44 9.54 13.18 2.66
CA ASN A 44 8.91 13.11 3.97
C ASN A 44 9.95 12.95 5.10
N ASP A 45 10.98 12.11 4.92
CA ASP A 45 12.05 11.92 5.90
C ASP A 45 12.89 13.21 6.10
N ILE A 46 13.12 13.97 5.03
CA ILE A 46 13.78 15.29 5.12
C ILE A 46 12.96 16.24 6.00
N ARG A 47 11.65 16.27 5.79
CA ARG A 47 10.75 17.16 6.53
C ARG A 47 10.61 16.77 7.98
N ASP A 48 10.48 15.46 8.26
CA ASP A 48 10.16 14.96 9.58
C ASP A 48 11.45 14.61 10.39
N VAL A 49 12.64 15.01 9.93
CA VAL A 49 13.95 14.59 10.51
C VAL A 49 14.07 14.89 12.00
N GLU A 50 13.61 16.05 12.47
CA GLU A 50 13.70 16.42 13.89
C GLU A 50 12.72 15.61 14.75
N GLU A 51 11.50 15.36 14.24
CA GLU A 51 10.52 14.50 14.91
C GLU A 51 11.00 13.04 14.95
N ASP A 52 11.60 12.57 13.86
CA ASP A 52 12.11 11.20 13.74
C ASP A 52 13.31 10.92 14.69
N ARG A 53 14.15 11.92 14.98
CA ARG A 53 15.24 11.81 15.97
C ARG A 53 14.75 11.50 17.37
N LEU A 54 13.57 12.00 17.73
CA LEU A 54 12.96 11.80 19.05
C LEU A 54 12.12 10.51 19.12
N HIS A 55 11.86 9.88 17.98
CA HIS A 55 11.00 8.70 17.92
C HIS A 55 11.77 7.41 18.26
N PRO A 56 11.25 6.50 19.11
CA PRO A 56 11.97 5.31 19.58
C PRO A 56 12.48 4.39 18.45
N VAL A 57 11.73 4.27 17.35
CA VAL A 57 12.07 3.40 16.22
C VAL A 57 12.64 4.19 15.04
N LYS A 58 12.01 5.32 14.67
CA LYS A 58 12.39 6.09 13.48
C LYS A 58 13.73 6.82 13.61
N LYS A 59 14.28 6.99 14.82
CA LYS A 59 15.62 7.53 15.05
C LYS A 59 16.72 6.77 14.31
N ASN A 60 16.45 5.52 13.93
CA ASN A 60 17.37 4.68 13.17
C ASN A 60 17.32 4.92 11.64
N ARG A 61 16.41 5.80 11.16
CA ARG A 61 16.38 6.18 9.74
C ARG A 61 17.68 6.90 9.36
N PRO A 62 18.20 6.71 8.12
CA PRO A 62 19.50 7.25 7.72
C PRO A 62 19.67 8.75 7.94
N LEU A 63 18.62 9.55 7.71
CA LEU A 63 18.66 11.00 7.96
C LEU A 63 18.60 11.34 9.45
N ALA A 64 17.69 10.72 10.20
CA ALA A 64 17.55 10.94 11.63
C ALA A 64 18.80 10.49 12.41
N ALA A 65 19.37 9.35 12.01
CA ALA A 65 20.59 8.79 12.58
C ALA A 65 21.88 9.56 12.18
N GLY A 66 21.78 10.53 11.25
CA GLY A 66 22.94 11.28 10.77
C GLY A 66 23.85 10.50 9.79
N ALA A 67 23.46 9.29 9.38
CA ALA A 67 24.19 8.48 8.41
C ALA A 67 24.15 9.07 6.98
N MET A 68 23.15 9.91 6.69
CA MET A 68 23.00 10.62 5.41
C MET A 68 22.92 12.13 5.64
N LYS A 69 23.68 12.90 4.87
CA LYS A 69 23.62 14.37 4.87
C LYS A 69 22.35 14.84 4.15
N LEU A 70 21.76 15.93 4.62
CA LEU A 70 20.53 16.51 4.07
C LEU A 70 20.67 16.83 2.56
N GLY A 71 21.81 17.38 2.15
CA GLY A 71 22.10 17.65 0.73
C GLY A 71 22.10 16.40 -0.15
N ALA A 72 22.64 15.28 0.36
CA ALA A 72 22.61 14.00 -0.35
C ALA A 72 21.18 13.45 -0.50
N ALA A 73 20.34 13.66 0.51
CA ALA A 73 18.93 13.26 0.44
C ALA A 73 18.16 14.07 -0.62
N TYR A 74 18.38 15.38 -0.73
CA TYR A 74 17.75 16.17 -1.80
C TYR A 74 18.20 15.72 -3.19
N ILE A 75 19.51 15.46 -3.38
CA ILE A 75 20.04 14.95 -4.64
C ILE A 75 19.40 13.59 -4.99
N LEU A 76 19.31 12.68 -4.02
CA LEU A 76 18.72 11.36 -4.23
C LEU A 76 17.22 11.46 -4.58
N ALA A 77 16.46 12.32 -3.88
CA ALA A 77 15.06 12.56 -4.20
C ALA A 77 14.90 13.11 -5.63
N PHE A 78 15.76 14.05 -6.03
CA PHE A 78 15.77 14.60 -7.38
C PHE A 78 16.09 13.54 -8.44
N ILE A 79 17.10 12.68 -8.20
CA ILE A 79 17.45 11.59 -9.11
C ILE A 79 16.27 10.61 -9.25
N CYS A 80 15.60 10.23 -8.15
CA CYS A 80 14.42 9.38 -8.19
C CYS A 80 13.29 10.02 -9.00
N GLY A 81 13.03 11.31 -8.81
CA GLY A 81 12.02 12.05 -9.58
C GLY A 81 12.34 12.10 -11.06
N MET A 82 13.58 12.42 -11.43
CA MET A 82 14.01 12.44 -12.83
C MET A 82 13.93 11.06 -13.49
N LEU A 83 14.34 10.01 -12.78
CA LEU A 83 14.20 8.63 -13.26
C LEU A 83 12.73 8.29 -13.55
N ALA A 84 11.82 8.66 -12.63
CA ALA A 84 10.39 8.44 -12.83
C ALA A 84 9.86 9.17 -14.06
N VAL A 85 10.24 10.44 -14.25
CA VAL A 85 9.82 11.24 -15.42
C VAL A 85 10.32 10.61 -16.72
N VAL A 86 11.59 10.17 -16.78
CA VAL A 86 12.15 9.51 -17.97
C VAL A 86 11.39 8.22 -18.30
N ILE A 87 11.07 7.40 -17.28
CA ILE A 87 10.33 6.16 -17.51
C ILE A 87 8.89 6.45 -17.96
N LEU A 88 8.23 7.47 -17.38
CA LEU A 88 6.86 7.86 -17.74
C LEU A 88 6.71 8.30 -19.20
N TYR A 89 7.78 8.81 -19.81
CA TYR A 89 7.79 9.13 -21.24
C TYR A 89 7.54 7.92 -22.15
N GLY A 90 7.96 6.72 -21.69
CA GLY A 90 7.75 5.45 -22.41
C GLY A 90 6.46 4.71 -22.03
N LEU A 91 5.68 5.24 -21.08
CA LEU A 91 4.45 4.63 -20.61
C LEU A 91 3.21 5.42 -21.09
N PRO A 92 2.01 4.80 -21.12
CA PRO A 92 0.77 5.50 -21.44
C PRO A 92 0.54 6.73 -20.54
N THR A 93 -0.07 7.79 -21.10
CA THR A 93 -0.30 9.07 -20.40
C THR A 93 -1.07 8.89 -19.07
N GLN A 94 -1.93 7.89 -18.99
CA GLN A 94 -2.66 7.55 -17.75
C GLN A 94 -1.71 7.24 -16.59
N CYS A 95 -0.53 6.64 -16.87
CA CYS A 95 0.49 6.38 -15.84
C CYS A 95 1.03 7.70 -15.24
N ALA A 96 1.20 8.73 -16.07
CA ALA A 96 1.60 10.04 -15.58
C ALA A 96 0.52 10.69 -14.69
N VAL A 97 -0.75 10.54 -15.05
CA VAL A 97 -1.88 10.99 -14.21
C VAL A 97 -1.85 10.29 -12.85
N ILE A 98 -1.67 8.96 -12.82
CA ILE A 98 -1.55 8.20 -11.56
C ILE A 98 -0.35 8.67 -10.73
N ALA A 99 0.79 8.93 -11.36
CA ALA A 99 1.97 9.44 -10.69
C ALA A 99 1.71 10.80 -10.03
N ILE A 100 1.08 11.73 -10.75
CA ILE A 100 0.70 13.06 -10.24
C ILE A 100 -0.29 12.91 -9.08
N LEU A 101 -1.31 12.08 -9.23
CA LEU A 101 -2.28 11.81 -8.16
C LEU A 101 -1.60 11.25 -6.92
N TYR A 102 -0.67 10.31 -7.08
CA TYR A 102 0.05 9.72 -5.95
C TYR A 102 0.92 10.75 -5.22
N VAL A 103 1.67 11.59 -5.95
CA VAL A 103 2.52 12.62 -5.34
C VAL A 103 1.67 13.68 -4.64
N SER A 104 0.62 14.19 -5.30
CA SER A 104 -0.28 15.22 -4.75
C SER A 104 -1.01 14.71 -3.51
N ALA A 105 -1.51 13.48 -3.58
CA ALA A 105 -2.19 12.83 -2.47
C ALA A 105 -1.24 12.66 -1.27
N ASN A 106 0.02 12.20 -1.49
CA ASN A 106 1.00 12.08 -0.41
C ASN A 106 1.40 13.44 0.19
N ALA A 107 1.47 14.51 -0.62
CA ALA A 107 1.65 15.85 -0.11
C ALA A 107 0.49 16.24 0.82
N LEU A 108 -0.76 16.07 0.37
CA LEU A 108 -1.96 16.33 1.18
C LEU A 108 -1.98 15.50 2.48
N TYR A 109 -1.62 14.22 2.39
CA TYR A 109 -1.51 13.36 3.55
C TYR A 109 -0.50 13.91 4.56
N THR A 110 0.68 14.27 4.10
CA THR A 110 1.78 14.71 4.94
C THR A 110 1.45 16.00 5.71
N TYR A 111 0.70 16.91 5.06
CA TYR A 111 0.35 18.20 5.69
C TYR A 111 -0.92 18.16 6.53
N VAL A 112 -1.93 17.38 6.13
CA VAL A 112 -3.27 17.45 6.70
C VAL A 112 -3.78 16.10 7.19
N LEU A 113 -3.84 15.08 6.32
CA LEU A 113 -4.63 13.88 6.57
C LEU A 113 -4.02 12.93 7.61
N LYS A 114 -2.70 12.94 7.78
CA LYS A 114 -2.02 12.05 8.75
C LYS A 114 -2.47 12.24 10.20
N ARG A 115 -3.13 13.36 10.51
CA ARG A 115 -3.61 13.69 11.86
C ARG A 115 -5.07 13.31 12.12
N ILE A 116 -5.81 12.96 11.07
CA ILE A 116 -7.24 12.65 11.15
C ILE A 116 -7.40 11.13 11.19
N ALA A 117 -7.95 10.64 12.32
CA ALA A 117 -8.21 9.21 12.50
C ALA A 117 -9.17 8.71 11.41
N ILE A 118 -9.03 7.44 11.03
CA ILE A 118 -9.74 6.76 9.95
C ILE A 118 -9.29 7.26 8.57
N ILE A 119 -9.27 8.57 8.32
CA ILE A 119 -8.86 9.14 7.03
C ILE A 119 -7.42 8.76 6.70
N ASP A 120 -6.53 8.69 7.70
CA ASP A 120 -5.13 8.26 7.51
C ASP A 120 -5.04 6.85 6.92
N ILE A 121 -5.91 5.92 7.31
CA ILE A 121 -5.93 4.55 6.81
C ILE A 121 -6.60 4.47 5.45
N PHE A 122 -7.70 5.17 5.24
CA PHE A 122 -8.37 5.30 3.95
C PHE A 122 -7.43 5.85 2.88
N PHE A 123 -6.61 6.83 3.25
CA PHE A 123 -5.58 7.37 2.37
C PHE A 123 -4.53 6.31 1.98
N VAL A 124 -4.05 5.54 2.95
CA VAL A 124 -3.10 4.44 2.67
C VAL A 124 -3.74 3.43 1.73
N ALA A 125 -5.01 3.06 1.95
CA ALA A 125 -5.75 2.15 1.08
C ALA A 125 -5.89 2.72 -0.35
N PHE A 126 -6.20 4.00 -0.49
CA PHE A 126 -6.19 4.69 -1.78
C PHE A 126 -4.84 4.59 -2.50
N CYS A 127 -3.73 4.77 -1.77
CA CYS A 127 -2.40 4.59 -2.33
C CYS A 127 -2.11 3.16 -2.83
N TYR A 128 -2.73 2.14 -2.23
CA TYR A 128 -2.65 0.77 -2.77
C TYR A 128 -3.42 0.63 -4.08
N VAL A 129 -4.59 1.22 -4.18
CA VAL A 129 -5.37 1.25 -5.43
C VAL A 129 -4.59 1.96 -6.56
N LEU A 130 -3.92 3.08 -6.27
CA LEU A 130 -3.09 3.75 -7.28
C LEU A 130 -1.95 2.87 -7.81
N ARG A 131 -1.41 1.95 -7.00
CA ARG A 131 -0.41 0.97 -7.46
C ARG A 131 -1.00 -0.02 -8.45
N VAL A 132 -2.17 -0.55 -8.15
CA VAL A 132 -2.89 -1.46 -9.06
C VAL A 132 -3.23 -0.73 -10.37
N LEU A 133 -3.74 0.50 -10.29
CA LEU A 133 -4.07 1.29 -11.48
C LEU A 133 -2.83 1.62 -12.32
N MET A 134 -1.68 1.90 -11.71
CA MET A 134 -0.41 2.11 -12.44
C MET A 134 -0.06 0.89 -13.29
N GLY A 135 -0.13 -0.32 -12.71
CA GLY A 135 0.12 -1.56 -13.45
C GLY A 135 -0.89 -1.80 -14.56
N ALA A 136 -2.17 -1.57 -14.28
CA ALA A 136 -3.23 -1.77 -15.26
C ALA A 136 -3.11 -0.84 -16.48
N TYR A 137 -2.85 0.45 -16.25
CA TYR A 137 -2.65 1.40 -17.35
C TYR A 137 -1.37 1.13 -18.11
N ALA A 138 -0.29 0.70 -17.46
CA ALA A 138 0.94 0.31 -18.13
C ALA A 138 0.74 -0.89 -19.06
N LEU A 139 -0.05 -1.87 -18.62
CA LEU A 139 -0.42 -3.06 -19.39
C LEU A 139 -1.56 -2.82 -20.40
N GLN A 140 -2.21 -1.65 -20.33
CA GLN A 140 -3.39 -1.31 -21.12
C GLN A 140 -4.51 -2.38 -20.98
N VAL A 141 -4.74 -2.84 -19.75
CA VAL A 141 -5.81 -3.78 -19.41
C VAL A 141 -6.92 -3.07 -18.64
N MET A 142 -8.15 -3.52 -18.87
CA MET A 142 -9.29 -3.08 -18.06
C MET A 142 -9.18 -3.69 -16.66
N VAL A 143 -9.44 -2.86 -15.66
CA VAL A 143 -9.45 -3.30 -14.26
C VAL A 143 -10.89 -3.54 -13.85
N SER A 144 -11.17 -4.76 -13.39
CA SER A 144 -12.48 -5.06 -12.79
C SER A 144 -12.70 -4.17 -11.56
N PRO A 145 -13.90 -3.58 -11.40
CA PRO A 145 -14.26 -2.85 -10.19
C PRO A 145 -14.03 -3.66 -8.91
N TRP A 146 -14.22 -4.96 -8.98
CA TRP A 146 -14.05 -5.87 -7.84
C TRP A 146 -12.60 -5.98 -7.36
N ILE A 147 -11.62 -5.95 -8.27
CA ILE A 147 -10.20 -5.97 -7.86
C ILE A 147 -9.79 -4.66 -7.20
N ILE A 148 -10.38 -3.54 -7.63
CA ILE A 148 -10.17 -2.24 -6.97
C ILE A 148 -10.74 -2.29 -5.55
N LEU A 149 -11.99 -2.77 -5.41
CA LEU A 149 -12.64 -2.90 -4.10
C LEU A 149 -11.92 -3.90 -3.20
N ALA A 150 -11.50 -5.06 -3.72
CA ALA A 150 -10.75 -6.06 -2.97
C ALA A 150 -9.40 -5.50 -2.48
N THR A 151 -8.68 -4.79 -3.36
CA THR A 151 -7.41 -4.12 -2.98
C THR A 151 -7.64 -3.07 -1.89
N PHE A 152 -8.68 -2.25 -2.05
CA PHE A 152 -9.00 -1.19 -1.11
C PHE A 152 -9.39 -1.75 0.27
N THR A 153 -10.30 -2.72 0.31
CA THR A 153 -10.78 -3.33 1.56
C THR A 153 -9.69 -4.16 2.25
N LEU A 154 -8.85 -4.86 1.48
CA LEU A 154 -7.67 -5.54 2.03
C LEU A 154 -6.68 -4.54 2.65
N ALA A 155 -6.42 -3.42 1.99
CA ALA A 155 -5.53 -2.39 2.52
C ALA A 155 -6.10 -1.72 3.78
N LEU A 156 -7.43 -1.54 3.86
CA LEU A 156 -8.09 -1.11 5.10
C LEU A 156 -7.91 -2.13 6.22
N PHE A 157 -8.12 -3.41 5.93
CA PHE A 157 -7.95 -4.51 6.89
C PHE A 157 -6.53 -4.52 7.48
N LEU A 158 -5.50 -4.49 6.63
CA LEU A 158 -4.12 -4.45 7.06
C LEU A 158 -3.78 -3.16 7.81
N GLY A 159 -4.34 -2.03 7.37
CA GLY A 159 -4.16 -0.73 8.01
C GLY A 159 -4.75 -0.67 9.41
N PHE A 160 -5.98 -1.12 9.59
CA PHE A 160 -6.62 -1.18 10.91
C PHE A 160 -5.96 -2.22 11.81
N GLY A 161 -5.56 -3.39 11.28
CA GLY A 161 -4.81 -4.41 12.01
C GLY A 161 -3.48 -3.87 12.56
N LYS A 162 -2.74 -3.10 11.74
CA LYS A 162 -1.54 -2.41 12.20
C LYS A 162 -1.83 -1.42 13.33
N ARG A 163 -2.91 -0.65 13.26
CA ARG A 163 -3.31 0.27 14.34
C ARG A 163 -3.70 -0.46 15.61
N TYR A 164 -4.40 -1.58 15.49
CA TYR A 164 -4.76 -2.42 16.62
C TYR A 164 -3.52 -2.90 17.38
N ASN A 165 -2.51 -3.36 16.65
CA ASN A 165 -1.25 -3.79 17.24
C ASN A 165 -0.45 -2.63 17.87
N GLU A 166 -0.38 -1.49 17.20
CA GLU A 166 0.31 -0.29 17.71
C GLU A 166 -0.27 0.19 19.06
N MET A 167 -1.57 0.03 19.31
CA MET A 167 -2.19 0.34 20.61
C MET A 167 -1.74 -0.58 21.75
N GLY A 168 -1.27 -1.78 21.47
CA GLY A 168 -0.73 -2.70 22.45
C GLY A 168 0.68 -2.36 22.94
N ILE A 169 1.38 -1.46 22.24
CA ILE A 169 2.78 -1.11 22.55
C ILE A 169 2.79 0.08 23.51
N ALA A 170 3.40 -0.11 24.70
CA ALA A 170 3.54 0.94 25.71
C ALA A 170 4.21 2.21 25.12
N ASN A 171 3.67 3.38 25.44
CA ASN A 171 4.13 4.70 24.98
C ASN A 171 3.96 5.04 23.50
N TYR A 172 3.39 4.16 22.66
CA TYR A 172 3.19 4.47 21.23
C TYR A 172 2.18 5.59 21.00
N ALA A 173 1.16 5.69 21.87
CA ALA A 173 0.15 6.77 21.83
C ALA A 173 0.73 8.17 22.03
N ALA A 174 1.88 8.29 22.73
CA ALA A 174 2.55 9.58 22.91
C ALA A 174 3.20 10.10 21.62
N HIS A 175 3.55 9.20 20.69
CA HIS A 175 4.23 9.54 19.44
C HIS A 175 3.30 9.59 18.21
N LYS A 176 2.01 9.22 18.36
CA LYS A 176 1.00 9.28 17.29
C LYS A 176 -0.29 9.93 17.80
N PRO A 177 -0.49 11.24 17.56
CA PRO A 177 -1.64 11.98 18.08
C PRO A 177 -3.02 11.40 17.67
N ASN A 178 -3.12 10.82 16.46
CA ASN A 178 -4.38 10.26 15.98
C ASN A 178 -4.78 8.93 16.66
N LEU A 179 -3.85 8.21 17.31
CA LEU A 179 -4.19 7.01 18.08
C LEU A 179 -5.12 7.31 19.26
N LYS A 180 -5.08 8.52 19.80
CA LYS A 180 -5.97 8.94 20.90
C LYS A 180 -7.46 8.91 20.53
N HIS A 181 -7.78 8.93 19.25
CA HIS A 181 -9.15 8.89 18.72
C HIS A 181 -9.65 7.48 18.41
N TYR A 182 -8.84 6.45 18.68
CA TYR A 182 -9.23 5.05 18.53
C TYR A 182 -9.39 4.38 19.90
N SER A 183 -10.38 3.51 20.02
CA SER A 183 -10.43 2.50 21.08
C SER A 183 -10.05 1.14 20.52
N ARG A 184 -9.57 0.25 21.38
CA ARG A 184 -9.25 -1.12 20.97
C ARG A 184 -10.48 -1.85 20.41
N GLU A 185 -11.64 -1.61 21.03
CA GLU A 185 -12.91 -2.18 20.58
C GLU A 185 -13.34 -1.64 19.22
N LEU A 186 -13.16 -0.34 18.95
CA LEU A 186 -13.44 0.24 17.64
C LEU A 186 -12.53 -0.38 16.56
N LEU A 187 -11.24 -0.50 16.83
CA LEU A 187 -10.30 -1.09 15.88
C LEU A 187 -10.59 -2.56 15.60
N ASP A 188 -10.97 -3.34 16.62
CA ASP A 188 -11.39 -4.73 16.47
C ASP A 188 -12.58 -4.86 15.50
N ARG A 189 -13.60 -4.03 15.69
CA ARG A 189 -14.76 -3.97 14.79
C ARG A 189 -14.37 -3.56 13.36
N LEU A 190 -13.50 -2.55 13.20
CA LEU A 190 -13.05 -2.08 11.89
C LEU A 190 -12.21 -3.14 11.16
N VAL A 191 -11.36 -3.88 11.87
CA VAL A 191 -10.63 -5.03 11.33
C VAL A 191 -11.60 -6.11 10.85
N THR A 192 -12.58 -6.46 11.68
CA THR A 192 -13.57 -7.50 11.33
C THR A 192 -14.39 -7.10 10.11
N ILE A 193 -14.91 -5.88 10.06
CA ILE A 193 -15.70 -5.37 8.93
C ILE A 193 -14.87 -5.33 7.64
N SER A 194 -13.66 -4.78 7.71
CA SER A 194 -12.80 -4.65 6.52
C SER A 194 -12.28 -6.00 6.03
N GLY A 195 -11.99 -6.94 6.94
CA GLY A 195 -11.62 -8.31 6.58
C GLY A 195 -12.75 -9.08 5.91
N GLY A 196 -13.97 -8.99 6.45
CA GLY A 196 -15.17 -9.55 5.83
C GLY A 196 -15.46 -8.94 4.46
N ALA A 197 -15.35 -7.61 4.32
CA ALA A 197 -15.49 -6.92 3.04
C ALA A 197 -14.42 -7.37 2.02
N ALA A 198 -13.16 -7.53 2.44
CA ALA A 198 -12.07 -7.99 1.57
C ALA A 198 -12.33 -9.42 1.06
N LEU A 199 -12.77 -10.32 1.94
CA LEU A 199 -13.11 -11.69 1.56
C LEU A 199 -14.28 -11.73 0.58
N MET A 200 -15.35 -10.97 0.85
CA MET A 200 -16.54 -10.93 0.00
C MET A 200 -16.25 -10.32 -1.37
N THR A 201 -15.54 -9.20 -1.44
CA THR A 201 -15.18 -8.58 -2.72
C THR A 201 -14.28 -9.47 -3.56
N TYR A 202 -13.34 -10.19 -2.92
CA TYR A 202 -12.53 -11.18 -3.61
C TYR A 202 -13.33 -12.38 -4.09
N ALA A 203 -14.26 -12.90 -3.28
CA ALA A 203 -15.11 -14.03 -3.65
C ALA A 203 -16.02 -13.69 -4.85
N ILE A 204 -16.61 -12.49 -4.87
CA ILE A 204 -17.40 -12.02 -6.00
C ILE A 204 -16.54 -11.90 -7.25
N TYR A 205 -15.34 -11.30 -7.12
CA TYR A 205 -14.38 -11.20 -8.22
C TYR A 205 -14.02 -12.57 -8.79
N ALA A 206 -13.69 -13.55 -7.93
CA ALA A 206 -13.33 -14.91 -8.35
C ALA A 206 -14.48 -15.63 -9.03
N ALA A 207 -15.73 -15.42 -8.56
CA ALA A 207 -16.93 -15.99 -9.15
C ALA A 207 -17.24 -15.37 -10.51
N GLU A 208 -17.16 -14.05 -10.66
CA GLU A 208 -17.38 -13.33 -11.93
C GLU A 208 -16.34 -13.77 -12.97
N LEU A 209 -15.04 -13.74 -12.60
CA LEU A 209 -13.97 -14.14 -13.50
C LEU A 209 -14.09 -15.63 -13.90
N SER A 210 -14.52 -16.49 -12.97
CA SER A 210 -14.78 -17.91 -13.24
C SER A 210 -15.92 -18.08 -14.27
N ALA A 211 -16.98 -17.31 -14.13
CA ALA A 211 -18.11 -17.35 -15.07
C ALA A 211 -17.70 -16.86 -16.49
N ASP A 212 -16.88 -15.80 -16.56
CA ASP A 212 -16.43 -15.21 -17.83
C ASP A 212 -15.40 -16.07 -18.56
N THR A 213 -14.51 -16.75 -17.82
CA THR A 213 -13.40 -17.51 -18.41
C THR A 213 -13.63 -19.02 -18.44
N GLY A 214 -14.63 -19.53 -17.74
CA GLY A 214 -14.87 -20.96 -17.57
C GLY A 214 -13.91 -21.66 -16.58
N HIS A 215 -13.01 -20.91 -15.93
CA HIS A 215 -12.04 -21.42 -14.96
C HIS A 215 -12.62 -21.49 -13.54
N VAL A 216 -13.36 -22.56 -13.25
CA VAL A 216 -14.02 -22.79 -11.94
C VAL A 216 -12.99 -22.87 -10.80
N GLU A 217 -11.73 -23.19 -11.10
CA GLU A 217 -10.64 -23.32 -10.14
C GLU A 217 -10.35 -22.02 -9.38
N LEU A 218 -10.68 -20.86 -9.96
CA LEU A 218 -10.52 -19.56 -9.30
C LEU A 218 -11.34 -19.45 -8.02
N VAL A 219 -12.52 -20.07 -7.97
CA VAL A 219 -13.38 -20.06 -6.77
C VAL A 219 -12.70 -20.77 -5.59
N TYR A 220 -11.91 -21.81 -5.85
CA TYR A 220 -11.19 -22.52 -4.78
C TYR A 220 -10.11 -21.66 -4.11
N THR A 221 -9.61 -20.63 -4.80
CA THR A 221 -8.64 -19.69 -4.22
C THR A 221 -9.22 -18.87 -3.07
N VAL A 222 -10.55 -18.71 -3.00
CA VAL A 222 -11.24 -18.01 -1.91
C VAL A 222 -10.93 -18.62 -0.55
N GLY A 223 -10.83 -19.97 -0.47
CA GLY A 223 -10.46 -20.66 0.75
C GLY A 223 -9.05 -20.29 1.25
N PHE A 224 -8.09 -20.16 0.33
CA PHE A 224 -6.73 -19.74 0.69
C PHE A 224 -6.68 -18.29 1.16
N VAL A 225 -7.44 -17.39 0.50
CA VAL A 225 -7.55 -16.00 0.93
C VAL A 225 -8.20 -15.91 2.31
N ALA A 226 -9.29 -16.64 2.55
CA ALA A 226 -9.93 -16.71 3.87
C ALA A 226 -8.94 -17.19 4.94
N PHE A 227 -8.19 -18.26 4.66
CA PHE A 227 -7.15 -18.74 5.58
C PHE A 227 -6.10 -17.67 5.90
N GLY A 228 -5.61 -16.95 4.87
CA GLY A 228 -4.63 -15.86 5.06
C GLY A 228 -5.19 -14.75 5.95
N LEU A 229 -6.43 -14.31 5.72
CA LEU A 229 -7.09 -13.27 6.52
C LEU A 229 -7.27 -13.74 7.98
N PHE A 230 -7.75 -14.96 8.19
CA PHE A 230 -7.94 -15.50 9.55
C PHE A 230 -6.61 -15.71 10.27
N ARG A 231 -5.57 -16.15 9.56
CA ARG A 231 -4.22 -16.27 10.12
C ARG A 231 -3.65 -14.93 10.55
N TYR A 232 -3.85 -13.88 9.73
CA TYR A 232 -3.45 -12.54 10.11
C TYR A 232 -4.26 -12.03 11.32
N MET A 233 -5.58 -12.25 11.37
CA MET A 233 -6.39 -11.92 12.54
C MET A 233 -5.89 -12.64 13.79
N GLN A 234 -5.57 -13.93 13.69
CA GLN A 234 -4.98 -14.68 14.80
C GLN A 234 -3.65 -14.06 15.25
N SER A 235 -2.79 -13.66 14.31
CA SER A 235 -1.50 -13.04 14.61
C SER A 235 -1.65 -11.75 15.43
N ILE A 236 -2.57 -10.87 15.05
CA ILE A 236 -2.78 -9.60 15.76
C ILE A 236 -3.48 -9.75 17.09
N HIS A 237 -4.43 -10.68 17.23
CA HIS A 237 -5.25 -10.81 18.44
C HIS A 237 -4.62 -11.72 19.51
N VAL A 238 -3.95 -12.80 19.09
CA VAL A 238 -3.40 -13.82 19.99
C VAL A 238 -1.92 -13.57 20.26
N TYR A 239 -1.14 -13.29 19.21
CA TYR A 239 0.32 -13.18 19.34
C TYR A 239 0.82 -11.74 19.50
N GLY A 240 -0.05 -10.74 19.31
CA GLY A 240 0.34 -9.33 19.34
C GLY A 240 1.36 -8.94 18.27
N GLN A 241 1.48 -9.75 17.22
CA GLN A 241 2.41 -9.60 16.11
C GLN A 241 1.66 -9.06 14.89
N GLY A 242 1.26 -7.81 14.93
CA GLY A 242 0.57 -7.14 13.81
C GLY A 242 1.39 -5.99 13.24
N GLY A 243 2.69 -6.20 13.11
CA GLY A 243 3.62 -5.24 12.50
C GLY A 243 3.34 -5.01 11.01
N GLU A 244 4.37 -4.90 10.23
CA GLU A 244 4.22 -4.91 8.78
C GLU A 244 3.89 -6.34 8.32
N PRO A 245 2.94 -6.54 7.36
CA PRO A 245 2.53 -7.88 6.91
C PRO A 245 3.69 -8.77 6.45
N GLU A 246 4.79 -8.13 6.01
CA GLU A 246 6.03 -8.79 5.60
C GLU A 246 6.88 -9.33 6.78
N SER A 247 6.49 -9.07 8.02
CA SER A 247 7.20 -9.51 9.24
C SER A 247 6.43 -10.58 10.03
N VAL A 248 5.28 -11.01 9.54
CA VAL A 248 4.41 -12.06 10.09
C VAL A 248 4.56 -13.39 9.27
#